data_aad4969d691d4dda4b37db738ef2161d
#
_entry.id   aad4969d691d4dda4b37db738ef2161d
#
_cell.length_a   1.000
_cell.length_b   1.000
_cell.length_c   1.000
_cell.angle_alpha   90.00
_cell.angle_beta   90.00
_cell.angle_gamma   90.00
#
_symmetry.space_group_name_H-M   'P 1'
#
loop_
_entity.id
_entity.type
_entity.pdbx_description
1 polymer ?
#
loop_
_entity_poly.entity_id
_entity_poly.type
_entity_poly.pdbx_seq_one_letter_code
_entity_poly.pdbx_strand_id
1 'polypeptide(L)'
;MKQQKQYWNEVAHEKQFTTPFRFDLFQTHVKQGATILDYGCGYGRTLRQLRKAHFPNLYGVDFSEEMIKRAKLDDTSIHFSVVEDKKLAFSDNFFDSVLLFAVLTCVHSNEEQQEILDEIKRVLKPNGVVYINDFLLNQDDRNVKRYEQFYQKYDVYGVFELPDEAILRHHSEERVKEWMRDFKQLAYEKVEYTTMNGNRSNGIVCMGKLIK
;
A
#
# COMPACT_ATOMS: atom_id res chain seq x y z
N MET A 1 12.50 5.61 8.01
CA MET A 1 11.70 4.46 8.51
C MET A 1 11.47 4.44 10.03
N LYS A 2 12.46 4.67 10.93
CA LYS A 2 12.22 4.61 12.40
C LYS A 2 11.11 5.55 12.89
N GLN A 3 11.07 6.80 12.43
CA GLN A 3 10.04 7.78 12.80
C GLN A 3 8.64 7.33 12.32
N GLN A 4 8.53 6.81 11.10
CA GLN A 4 7.26 6.29 10.58
C GLN A 4 6.79 5.04 11.35
N LYS A 5 7.72 4.13 11.73
CA LYS A 5 7.37 2.96 12.55
C LYS A 5 6.80 3.38 13.92
N GLN A 6 7.44 4.35 14.57
CA GLN A 6 6.96 4.89 15.84
C GLN A 6 5.57 5.50 15.70
N TYR A 7 5.38 6.38 14.70
CA TYR A 7 4.07 6.98 14.42
C TYR A 7 2.96 5.93 14.26
N TRP A 8 3.16 4.92 13.38
CA TRP A 8 2.15 3.90 13.14
C TRP A 8 1.88 3.00 14.34
N ASN A 9 2.88 2.78 15.23
CA ASN A 9 2.65 2.10 16.50
C ASN A 9 1.77 2.93 17.44
N GLU A 10 2.03 4.22 17.57
CA GLU A 10 1.28 5.12 18.46
C GLU A 10 -0.19 5.25 18.06
N VAL A 11 -0.46 5.36 16.76
CA VAL A 11 -1.82 5.58 16.25
C VAL A 11 -2.59 4.28 15.92
N ALA A 12 -1.98 3.11 16.12
CA ALA A 12 -2.54 1.83 15.70
C ALA A 12 -3.94 1.54 16.25
N HIS A 13 -4.24 1.99 17.48
CA HIS A 13 -5.53 1.73 18.13
C HIS A 13 -6.66 2.66 17.66
N GLU A 14 -6.31 3.85 17.16
CA GLU A 14 -7.28 4.90 16.83
C GLU A 14 -7.56 5.00 15.33
N LYS A 15 -6.56 4.79 14.50
CA LYS A 15 -6.70 5.01 13.04
C LYS A 15 -7.72 4.07 12.41
N GLN A 16 -8.55 4.67 11.56
CA GLN A 16 -9.51 3.96 10.71
C GLN A 16 -9.18 4.29 9.25
N PHE A 17 -8.84 3.29 8.46
CA PHE A 17 -8.53 3.48 7.05
C PHE A 17 -9.81 3.67 6.23
N THR A 18 -9.85 4.70 5.41
CA THR A 18 -11.04 5.11 4.65
C THR A 18 -10.99 4.78 3.17
N THR A 19 -9.80 4.53 2.59
CA THR A 19 -9.67 4.20 1.17
C THR A 19 -10.40 2.90 0.83
N PRO A 20 -11.34 2.90 -0.14
CA PRO A 20 -12.11 1.71 -0.49
C PRO A 20 -11.27 0.71 -1.29
N PHE A 21 -11.53 -0.57 -1.07
CA PHE A 21 -10.99 -1.64 -1.91
C PHE A 21 -11.91 -1.89 -3.10
N ARG A 22 -11.39 -1.80 -4.31
CA ARG A 22 -12.11 -2.15 -5.53
C ARG A 22 -12.13 -3.68 -5.71
N PHE A 23 -12.88 -4.31 -4.80
CA PHE A 23 -13.03 -5.77 -4.79
C PHE A 23 -13.65 -6.30 -6.10
N ASP A 24 -14.60 -5.56 -6.65
CA ASP A 24 -15.21 -5.84 -7.96
C ASP A 24 -14.16 -6.00 -9.07
N LEU A 25 -13.21 -5.07 -9.14
CA LEU A 25 -12.10 -5.13 -10.09
C LEU A 25 -11.10 -6.25 -9.73
N PHE A 26 -10.75 -6.40 -8.46
CA PHE A 26 -9.78 -7.39 -8.00
C PHE A 26 -10.20 -8.83 -8.36
N GLN A 27 -11.44 -9.19 -8.09
CA GLN A 27 -11.95 -10.54 -8.31
C GLN A 27 -12.04 -10.95 -9.80
N THR A 28 -12.00 -9.98 -10.74
CA THR A 28 -11.96 -10.29 -12.18
C THR A 28 -10.61 -10.84 -12.62
N HIS A 29 -9.55 -10.57 -11.86
CA HIS A 29 -8.18 -10.92 -12.23
C HIS A 29 -7.52 -11.92 -11.26
N VAL A 30 -8.04 -12.08 -10.04
CA VAL A 30 -7.47 -12.95 -9.00
C VAL A 30 -8.47 -14.02 -8.61
N LYS A 31 -8.09 -15.28 -8.81
CA LYS A 31 -8.96 -16.44 -8.52
C LYS A 31 -9.12 -16.65 -7.01
N GLN A 32 -10.26 -17.18 -6.59
CA GLN A 32 -10.61 -17.37 -5.18
C GLN A 32 -9.62 -18.27 -4.40
N GLY A 33 -8.97 -19.25 -5.03
CA GLY A 33 -7.94 -20.09 -4.41
C GLY A 33 -6.55 -19.47 -4.34
N ALA A 34 -6.36 -18.22 -4.77
CA ALA A 34 -5.08 -17.55 -4.82
C ALA A 34 -4.46 -17.37 -3.42
N THR A 35 -3.13 -17.45 -3.36
CA THR A 35 -2.33 -17.06 -2.19
C THR A 35 -2.03 -15.57 -2.29
N ILE A 36 -2.51 -14.78 -1.32
CA ILE A 36 -2.51 -13.31 -1.38
C ILE A 36 -1.71 -12.73 -0.23
N LEU A 37 -0.84 -11.78 -0.54
CA LEU A 37 -0.14 -10.94 0.43
C LEU A 37 -0.74 -9.52 0.41
N ASP A 38 -1.02 -8.97 1.57
CA ASP A 38 -1.24 -7.54 1.80
C ASP A 38 0.02 -6.96 2.45
N TYR A 39 0.82 -6.23 1.67
CA TYR A 39 2.04 -5.58 2.14
C TYR A 39 1.70 -4.21 2.72
N GLY A 40 2.02 -3.97 4.00
CA GLY A 40 1.55 -2.82 4.75
C GLY A 40 0.07 -2.98 5.14
N CYS A 41 -0.31 -4.17 5.63
CA CYS A 41 -1.70 -4.54 5.86
C CYS A 41 -2.39 -3.76 7.00
N GLY A 42 -1.65 -2.99 7.80
CA GLY A 42 -2.13 -2.34 9.00
C GLY A 42 -2.86 -3.34 9.92
N TYR A 43 -4.04 -2.97 10.39
CA TYR A 43 -4.88 -3.84 11.21
C TYR A 43 -5.68 -4.90 10.42
N GLY A 44 -5.29 -5.20 9.17
CA GLY A 44 -5.85 -6.31 8.37
C GLY A 44 -7.23 -6.08 7.76
N ARG A 45 -7.68 -4.82 7.59
CA ARG A 45 -9.00 -4.47 7.07
C ARG A 45 -9.30 -5.12 5.72
N THR A 46 -8.38 -5.02 4.77
CA THR A 46 -8.53 -5.54 3.39
C THR A 46 -8.54 -7.07 3.38
N LEU A 47 -7.66 -7.69 4.16
CA LEU A 47 -7.60 -9.15 4.28
C LEU A 47 -8.87 -9.74 4.90
N ARG A 48 -9.46 -9.08 5.91
CA ARG A 48 -10.76 -9.52 6.46
C ARG A 48 -11.89 -9.39 5.43
N GLN A 49 -11.83 -8.38 4.54
CA GLN A 49 -12.80 -8.26 3.44
C GLN A 49 -12.65 -9.42 2.45
N LEU A 50 -11.41 -9.79 2.08
CA LEU A 50 -11.12 -10.95 1.25
C LEU A 50 -11.54 -12.26 1.94
N ARG A 51 -11.32 -12.38 3.26
CA ARG A 51 -11.75 -13.55 4.04
C ARG A 51 -13.26 -13.74 3.99
N LYS A 52 -14.04 -12.67 4.15
CA LYS A 52 -15.50 -12.68 3.99
C LYS A 52 -15.94 -13.08 2.59
N ALA A 53 -15.13 -12.80 1.58
CA ALA A 53 -15.33 -13.22 0.19
C ALA A 53 -14.77 -14.62 -0.10
N HIS A 54 -14.45 -15.41 0.95
CA HIS A 54 -13.99 -16.80 0.88
C HIS A 54 -12.64 -17.04 0.20
N PHE A 55 -11.72 -16.06 0.23
CA PHE A 55 -10.32 -16.30 -0.11
C PHE A 55 -9.62 -16.99 1.08
N PRO A 56 -9.04 -18.21 0.89
CA PRO A 56 -8.56 -18.99 2.02
C PRO A 56 -7.11 -18.68 2.45
N ASN A 57 -6.25 -18.31 1.49
CA ASN A 57 -4.81 -18.24 1.69
C ASN A 57 -4.35 -16.77 1.80
N LEU A 58 -4.49 -16.19 2.99
CA LEU A 58 -4.29 -14.76 3.23
C LEU A 58 -3.11 -14.52 4.18
N TYR A 59 -2.21 -13.63 3.74
CA TYR A 59 -1.03 -13.21 4.46
C TYR A 59 -1.00 -11.69 4.56
N GLY A 60 -0.68 -11.17 5.73
CA GLY A 60 -0.49 -9.74 5.96
C GLY A 60 0.85 -9.46 6.63
N VAL A 61 1.56 -8.46 6.12
CA VAL A 61 2.77 -7.96 6.76
C VAL A 61 2.66 -6.45 6.99
N ASP A 62 3.17 -6.00 8.12
CA ASP A 62 3.30 -4.59 8.45
C ASP A 62 4.55 -4.38 9.30
N PHE A 63 5.16 -3.19 9.22
CA PHE A 63 6.32 -2.87 10.04
C PHE A 63 5.93 -2.39 11.45
N SER A 64 4.65 -2.05 11.67
CA SER A 64 4.09 -1.68 12.97
C SER A 64 3.67 -2.93 13.74
N GLU A 65 4.32 -3.17 14.87
CA GLU A 65 3.99 -4.27 15.77
C GLU A 65 2.58 -4.13 16.36
N GLU A 66 2.17 -2.90 16.67
CA GLU A 66 0.86 -2.62 17.24
C GLU A 66 -0.26 -2.82 16.22
N MET A 67 -0.03 -2.48 14.94
CA MET A 67 -0.96 -2.81 13.86
C MET A 67 -1.14 -4.32 13.71
N ILE A 68 -0.05 -5.09 13.74
CA ILE A 68 -0.10 -6.55 13.66
C ILE A 68 -0.76 -7.17 14.90
N LYS A 69 -0.51 -6.64 16.11
CA LYS A 69 -1.23 -7.09 17.33
C LYS A 69 -2.73 -6.90 17.17
N ARG A 70 -3.17 -5.72 16.74
CA ARG A 70 -4.58 -5.42 16.47
C ARG A 70 -5.16 -6.35 15.40
N ALA A 71 -4.45 -6.57 14.29
CA ALA A 71 -4.88 -7.46 13.22
C ALA A 71 -5.13 -8.90 13.72
N LYS A 72 -4.22 -9.43 14.53
CA LYS A 72 -4.31 -10.78 15.11
C LYS A 72 -5.46 -10.94 16.12
N LEU A 73 -5.79 -9.87 16.85
CA LEU A 73 -6.95 -9.88 17.76
C LEU A 73 -8.28 -9.93 16.99
N ASP A 74 -8.33 -9.27 15.85
CA ASP A 74 -9.53 -9.18 15.03
C ASP A 74 -9.80 -10.45 14.19
N ASP A 75 -8.75 -11.16 13.76
CA ASP A 75 -8.88 -12.40 12.97
C ASP A 75 -7.65 -13.31 13.12
N THR A 76 -7.83 -14.45 13.78
CA THR A 76 -6.76 -15.45 14.02
C THR A 76 -6.56 -16.42 12.84
N SER A 77 -7.42 -16.41 11.85
CA SER A 77 -7.38 -17.32 10.69
C SER A 77 -6.51 -16.80 9.54
N ILE A 78 -6.03 -15.53 9.62
CA ILE A 78 -5.15 -14.90 8.65
C ILE A 78 -3.71 -14.92 9.20
N HIS A 79 -2.74 -15.16 8.32
CA HIS A 79 -1.33 -15.16 8.68
C HIS A 79 -0.78 -13.74 8.74
N PHE A 80 -0.61 -13.18 9.95
CA PHE A 80 -0.03 -11.86 10.16
C PHE A 80 1.37 -11.94 10.74
N SER A 81 2.31 -11.16 10.20
CA SER A 81 3.68 -11.03 10.71
C SER A 81 4.22 -9.61 10.62
N VAL A 82 5.10 -9.28 11.56
CA VAL A 82 5.86 -8.02 11.49
C VAL A 82 6.98 -8.19 10.47
N VAL A 83 7.17 -7.18 9.62
CA VAL A 83 8.32 -7.09 8.74
C VAL A 83 9.32 -6.10 9.35
N GLU A 84 10.54 -6.57 9.68
CA GLU A 84 11.58 -5.73 10.28
C GLU A 84 12.44 -5.06 9.23
N ASP A 85 12.75 -5.81 8.18
CA ASP A 85 13.53 -5.37 7.02
C ASP A 85 12.66 -5.31 5.77
N LYS A 86 13.13 -4.67 4.72
CA LYS A 86 12.43 -4.63 3.43
C LYS A 86 12.32 -6.01 2.77
N LYS A 87 13.15 -6.97 3.18
CA LYS A 87 13.13 -8.35 2.68
C LYS A 87 12.12 -9.20 3.43
N LEU A 88 11.21 -9.79 2.70
CA LEU A 88 10.16 -10.66 3.23
C LEU A 88 10.68 -12.08 3.50
N ALA A 89 10.24 -12.68 4.59
CA ALA A 89 10.57 -14.08 4.96
C ALA A 89 9.75 -15.11 4.13
N PHE A 90 9.56 -14.83 2.84
CA PHE A 90 8.89 -15.73 1.91
C PHE A 90 9.83 -16.09 0.76
N SER A 91 9.67 -17.30 0.22
CA SER A 91 10.43 -17.76 -0.94
C SER A 91 10.03 -16.98 -2.21
N ASP A 92 10.91 -17.02 -3.21
CA ASP A 92 10.61 -16.47 -4.53
C ASP A 92 9.36 -17.15 -5.10
N ASN A 93 8.56 -16.39 -5.84
CA ASN A 93 7.39 -16.92 -6.55
C ASN A 93 6.37 -17.62 -5.63
N PHE A 94 6.13 -17.09 -4.44
CA PHE A 94 5.20 -17.69 -3.47
C PHE A 94 3.75 -17.23 -3.65
N PHE A 95 3.54 -15.94 -3.95
CA PHE A 95 2.22 -15.33 -3.99
C PHE A 95 1.63 -15.28 -5.41
N ASP A 96 0.33 -15.54 -5.52
CA ASP A 96 -0.45 -15.32 -6.74
C ASP A 96 -0.82 -13.85 -6.90
N SER A 97 -1.00 -13.13 -5.79
CA SER A 97 -1.27 -11.69 -5.80
C SER A 97 -0.65 -10.98 -4.60
N VAL A 98 -0.22 -9.73 -4.80
CA VAL A 98 0.23 -8.82 -3.74
C VAL A 98 -0.56 -7.51 -3.81
N LEU A 99 -1.02 -7.05 -2.65
CA LEU A 99 -1.72 -5.78 -2.46
C LEU A 99 -0.77 -4.77 -1.81
N LEU A 100 -0.86 -3.51 -2.27
CA LEU A 100 -0.24 -2.32 -1.67
C LEU A 100 -1.33 -1.27 -1.50
N PHE A 101 -1.80 -1.08 -0.29
CA PHE A 101 -2.86 -0.13 0.04
C PHE A 101 -2.31 1.09 0.78
N ALA A 102 -2.11 2.19 0.08
CA ALA A 102 -1.56 3.44 0.62
C ALA A 102 -0.22 3.22 1.35
N VAL A 103 0.62 2.36 0.80
CA VAL A 103 1.95 2.03 1.35
C VAL A 103 3.00 2.96 0.80
N LEU A 104 3.03 3.14 -0.53
CA LEU A 104 4.06 3.96 -1.18
C LEU A 104 3.91 5.44 -0.81
N THR A 105 2.71 5.89 -0.44
CA THR A 105 2.48 7.22 0.16
C THR A 105 3.22 7.41 1.48
N CYS A 106 3.51 6.34 2.23
CA CYS A 106 4.26 6.38 3.49
C CYS A 106 5.78 6.25 3.30
N VAL A 107 6.25 6.09 2.07
CA VAL A 107 7.66 5.92 1.69
C VAL A 107 8.09 7.07 0.79
N HIS A 108 8.83 8.04 1.34
CA HIS A 108 9.14 9.27 0.60
C HIS A 108 10.31 9.13 -0.38
N SER A 109 11.26 8.21 -0.16
CA SER A 109 12.40 7.96 -1.05
C SER A 109 12.01 7.13 -2.27
N ASN A 110 12.53 7.51 -3.46
CA ASN A 110 12.36 6.75 -4.69
C ASN A 110 13.05 5.38 -4.61
N GLU A 111 14.22 5.34 -4.01
CA GLU A 111 15.04 4.16 -3.82
C GLU A 111 14.33 3.15 -2.92
N GLU A 112 13.80 3.63 -1.80
CA GLU A 112 13.05 2.76 -0.87
C GLU A 112 11.76 2.20 -1.48
N GLN A 113 11.04 3.00 -2.29
CA GLN A 113 9.89 2.51 -3.05
C GLN A 113 10.31 1.42 -4.06
N GLN A 114 11.45 1.63 -4.76
CA GLN A 114 11.95 0.65 -5.73
C GLN A 114 12.34 -0.67 -5.05
N GLU A 115 13.01 -0.61 -3.88
CA GLU A 115 13.36 -1.81 -3.11
C GLU A 115 12.12 -2.61 -2.69
N ILE A 116 11.04 -1.94 -2.27
CA ILE A 116 9.76 -2.59 -1.96
C ILE A 116 9.19 -3.26 -3.21
N LEU A 117 9.17 -2.57 -4.34
CA LEU A 117 8.63 -3.11 -5.59
C LEU A 117 9.46 -4.28 -6.12
N ASP A 118 10.79 -4.23 -5.96
CA ASP A 118 11.67 -5.34 -6.35
C ASP A 118 11.43 -6.58 -5.48
N GLU A 119 11.23 -6.38 -4.18
CA GLU A 119 10.89 -7.47 -3.27
C GLU A 119 9.50 -8.06 -3.57
N ILE A 120 8.51 -7.22 -3.90
CA ILE A 120 7.19 -7.68 -4.35
C ILE A 120 7.31 -8.51 -5.63
N LYS A 121 8.11 -8.05 -6.61
CA LYS A 121 8.37 -8.83 -7.82
C LYS A 121 9.06 -10.16 -7.54
N ARG A 122 9.95 -10.21 -6.53
CA ARG A 122 10.61 -11.46 -6.12
C ARG A 122 9.62 -12.49 -5.60
N VAL A 123 8.73 -12.08 -4.70
CA VAL A 123 7.78 -12.99 -4.05
C VAL A 123 6.55 -13.31 -4.91
N LEU A 124 6.24 -12.49 -5.92
CA LEU A 124 5.19 -12.78 -6.89
C LEU A 124 5.59 -13.91 -7.83
N LYS A 125 4.67 -14.84 -8.07
CA LYS A 125 4.78 -15.84 -9.12
C LYS A 125 4.90 -15.20 -10.50
N PRO A 126 5.49 -15.89 -11.49
CA PRO A 126 5.34 -15.51 -12.89
C PRO A 126 3.86 -15.37 -13.24
N ASN A 127 3.48 -14.27 -13.88
CA ASN A 127 2.09 -13.89 -14.12
C ASN A 127 1.24 -13.58 -12.87
N GLY A 128 1.83 -13.46 -11.68
CA GLY A 128 1.15 -12.99 -10.48
C GLY A 128 0.66 -11.55 -10.64
N VAL A 129 -0.34 -11.17 -9.86
CA VAL A 129 -1.03 -9.88 -9.98
C VAL A 129 -0.64 -8.97 -8.83
N VAL A 130 -0.17 -7.74 -9.16
CA VAL A 130 -0.06 -6.66 -8.19
C VAL A 130 -1.31 -5.79 -8.23
N TYR A 131 -1.80 -5.36 -7.07
CA TYR A 131 -2.83 -4.35 -6.89
C TYR A 131 -2.24 -3.20 -6.07
N ILE A 132 -2.20 -2.00 -6.64
CA ILE A 132 -1.73 -0.80 -5.97
C ILE A 132 -2.87 0.21 -5.88
N ASN A 133 -3.12 0.70 -4.67
CA ASN A 133 -4.03 1.79 -4.38
C ASN A 133 -3.22 2.85 -3.63
N ASP A 134 -3.07 4.05 -4.22
CA ASP A 134 -2.25 5.10 -3.62
C ASP A 134 -2.75 6.51 -3.99
N PHE A 135 -2.08 7.54 -3.49
CA PHE A 135 -2.45 8.93 -3.66
C PHE A 135 -1.69 9.62 -4.78
N LEU A 136 -2.42 10.36 -5.61
CA LEU A 136 -1.87 11.23 -6.65
C LEU A 136 -1.70 12.67 -6.18
N LEU A 137 -0.84 13.42 -6.86
CA LEU A 137 -0.70 14.85 -6.67
C LEU A 137 -2.05 15.56 -6.84
N ASN A 138 -2.31 16.52 -5.99
CA ASN A 138 -3.47 17.39 -6.03
C ASN A 138 -3.04 18.78 -6.50
N GLN A 139 -3.97 19.53 -7.09
CA GLN A 139 -3.72 20.87 -7.64
C GLN A 139 -4.40 21.99 -6.82
N ASP A 140 -5.08 21.64 -5.73
CA ASP A 140 -5.67 22.64 -4.83
C ASP A 140 -4.60 23.37 -4.03
N ASP A 141 -4.87 24.63 -3.67
CA ASP A 141 -3.93 25.53 -3.00
C ASP A 141 -3.32 24.97 -1.73
N ARG A 142 -4.10 24.22 -0.93
CA ARG A 142 -3.62 23.59 0.30
C ARG A 142 -2.53 22.57 0.01
N ASN A 143 -2.75 21.73 -0.99
CA ASN A 143 -1.81 20.67 -1.35
C ASN A 143 -0.56 21.24 -2.03
N VAL A 144 -0.72 22.17 -2.97
CA VAL A 144 0.41 22.82 -3.66
C VAL A 144 1.31 23.54 -2.65
N LYS A 145 0.73 24.36 -1.76
CA LYS A 145 1.52 25.08 -0.73
C LYS A 145 2.33 24.14 0.15
N ARG A 146 1.76 23.01 0.59
CA ARG A 146 2.50 22.06 1.44
C ARG A 146 3.58 21.32 0.65
N TYR A 147 3.36 20.99 -0.64
CA TYR A 147 4.42 20.39 -1.46
C TYR A 147 5.59 21.35 -1.65
N GLU A 148 5.33 22.62 -1.94
CA GLU A 148 6.36 23.67 -2.05
C GLU A 148 7.10 23.89 -0.74
N GLN A 149 6.37 23.95 0.39
CA GLN A 149 6.93 24.13 1.72
C GLN A 149 7.95 23.04 2.08
N PHE A 150 7.64 21.78 1.78
CA PHE A 150 8.48 20.65 2.18
C PHE A 150 9.46 20.20 1.11
N TYR A 151 9.40 20.73 -0.12
CA TYR A 151 10.30 20.36 -1.20
C TYR A 151 11.76 20.58 -0.85
N GLN A 152 12.10 21.72 -0.22
CA GLN A 152 13.48 22.01 0.18
C GLN A 152 14.04 21.02 1.22
N LYS A 153 13.16 20.44 2.04
CA LYS A 153 13.56 19.48 3.09
C LYS A 153 13.80 18.08 2.53
N TYR A 154 12.97 17.65 1.59
CA TYR A 154 12.94 16.26 1.11
C TYR A 154 13.50 16.08 -0.31
N ASP A 155 13.72 17.15 -1.04
CA ASP A 155 14.14 17.14 -2.46
C ASP A 155 13.24 16.26 -3.36
N VAL A 156 11.99 16.05 -2.94
CA VAL A 156 10.97 15.27 -3.65
C VAL A 156 9.66 16.01 -3.61
N TYR A 157 9.17 16.45 -4.78
CA TYR A 157 7.88 17.11 -4.89
C TYR A 157 6.74 16.13 -4.57
N GLY A 158 5.78 16.58 -3.77
CA GLY A 158 4.67 15.76 -3.32
C GLY A 158 4.85 15.20 -1.89
N VAL A 159 6.04 15.29 -1.30
CA VAL A 159 6.26 14.94 0.12
C VAL A 159 5.81 16.09 1.02
N PHE A 160 5.17 15.75 2.13
CA PHE A 160 4.72 16.71 3.14
C PHE A 160 4.56 16.05 4.51
N GLU A 161 4.55 16.88 5.54
CA GLU A 161 4.28 16.46 6.92
C GLU A 161 2.86 16.82 7.33
N LEU A 162 2.25 15.99 8.15
CA LEU A 162 1.01 16.28 8.83
C LEU A 162 1.28 16.82 10.24
N PRO A 163 0.31 17.51 10.86
CA PRO A 163 0.46 18.02 12.23
C PRO A 163 0.73 16.94 13.29
N ASP A 164 0.36 15.70 13.01
CA ASP A 164 0.60 14.52 13.84
C ASP A 164 1.92 13.81 13.48
N GLU A 165 2.85 14.52 12.84
CA GLU A 165 4.21 14.08 12.45
C GLU A 165 4.27 12.95 11.40
N ALA A 166 3.15 12.54 10.83
CA ALA A 166 3.17 11.62 9.69
C ALA A 166 3.82 12.28 8.47
N ILE A 167 4.78 11.61 7.85
CA ILE A 167 5.37 12.01 6.59
C ILE A 167 4.68 11.23 5.49
N LEU A 168 4.07 11.94 4.55
CA LEU A 168 3.34 11.36 3.45
C LEU A 168 3.87 11.90 2.11
N ARG A 169 3.58 11.17 1.04
CA ARG A 169 3.90 11.56 -0.33
C ARG A 169 2.71 11.30 -1.25
N HIS A 170 2.37 12.28 -2.05
CA HIS A 170 1.50 12.11 -3.21
C HIS A 170 2.36 11.99 -4.47
N HIS A 171 1.94 11.17 -5.42
CA HIS A 171 2.74 10.77 -6.57
C HIS A 171 2.27 11.38 -7.87
N SER A 172 3.20 11.62 -8.80
CA SER A 172 2.83 11.92 -10.18
C SER A 172 2.37 10.65 -10.92
N GLU A 173 1.63 10.83 -12.01
CA GLU A 173 1.23 9.69 -12.86
C GLU A 173 2.43 9.02 -13.51
N GLU A 174 3.48 9.79 -13.83
CA GLU A 174 4.75 9.27 -14.35
C GLU A 174 5.39 8.31 -13.35
N ARG A 175 5.39 8.68 -12.05
CA ARG A 175 5.91 7.81 -11.00
C ARG A 175 5.12 6.51 -10.87
N VAL A 176 3.80 6.58 -10.99
CA VAL A 176 2.94 5.38 -10.99
C VAL A 176 3.24 4.48 -12.20
N LYS A 177 3.46 5.06 -13.39
CA LYS A 177 3.87 4.30 -14.58
C LYS A 177 5.22 3.62 -14.39
N GLU A 178 6.18 4.26 -13.70
CA GLU A 178 7.46 3.64 -13.35
C GLU A 178 7.28 2.41 -12.46
N TRP A 179 6.41 2.46 -11.44
CA TRP A 179 6.11 1.30 -10.61
C TRP A 179 5.56 0.12 -11.42
N MET A 180 4.80 0.42 -12.46
CA MET A 180 4.10 -0.57 -13.29
C MET A 180 4.89 -1.04 -14.52
N ARG A 181 6.12 -0.56 -14.74
CA ARG A 181 6.90 -0.84 -15.96
C ARG A 181 7.16 -2.33 -16.24
N ASP A 182 7.30 -3.14 -15.17
CA ASP A 182 7.56 -4.59 -15.25
C ASP A 182 6.26 -5.41 -15.24
N PHE A 183 5.10 -4.75 -15.32
CA PHE A 183 3.79 -5.38 -15.28
C PHE A 183 2.99 -5.06 -16.55
N LYS A 184 2.36 -6.10 -17.11
CA LYS A 184 1.30 -5.88 -18.11
C LYS A 184 0.09 -5.28 -17.42
N GLN A 185 -0.28 -4.07 -17.80
CA GLN A 185 -1.41 -3.36 -17.20
C GLN A 185 -2.71 -4.13 -17.38
N LEU A 186 -3.44 -4.32 -16.28
CA LEU A 186 -4.78 -4.90 -16.22
C LEU A 186 -5.85 -3.83 -15.95
N ALA A 187 -5.52 -2.87 -15.09
CA ALA A 187 -6.37 -1.72 -14.79
C ALA A 187 -5.53 -0.49 -14.44
N TYR A 188 -6.08 0.69 -14.70
CA TYR A 188 -5.52 1.99 -14.33
C TYR A 188 -6.66 2.98 -14.20
N GLU A 189 -7.10 3.28 -12.98
CA GLU A 189 -8.26 4.11 -12.72
C GLU A 189 -7.90 5.25 -11.77
N LYS A 190 -8.08 6.48 -12.23
CA LYS A 190 -8.02 7.65 -11.34
C LYS A 190 -9.29 7.71 -10.52
N VAL A 191 -9.13 7.92 -9.24
CA VAL A 191 -10.21 7.95 -8.26
C VAL A 191 -10.06 9.16 -7.35
N GLU A 192 -11.12 9.49 -6.64
CA GLU A 192 -11.06 10.48 -5.58
C GLU A 192 -11.38 9.81 -4.24
N TYR A 193 -10.54 10.06 -3.24
CA TYR A 193 -10.71 9.53 -1.90
C TYR A 193 -11.14 10.63 -0.92
N THR A 194 -11.91 10.23 0.09
CA THR A 194 -12.02 11.00 1.32
C THR A 194 -10.96 10.47 2.28
N THR A 195 -9.99 11.31 2.63
CA THR A 195 -8.91 10.95 3.56
C THR A 195 -9.45 10.77 4.98
N MET A 196 -8.66 10.15 5.87
CA MET A 196 -9.01 10.00 7.29
C MET A 196 -9.31 11.34 7.97
N ASN A 197 -8.77 12.45 7.48
CA ASN A 197 -8.99 13.81 7.98
C ASN A 197 -10.17 14.51 7.26
N GLY A 198 -11.00 13.79 6.51
CA GLY A 198 -12.19 14.32 5.84
C GLY A 198 -11.93 15.14 4.58
N ASN A 199 -10.68 15.26 4.12
CA ASN A 199 -10.36 16.00 2.90
C ASN A 199 -10.49 15.13 1.66
N ARG A 200 -10.89 15.74 0.53
CA ARG A 200 -10.81 15.09 -0.78
C ARG A 200 -9.36 15.01 -1.25
N SER A 201 -8.99 13.93 -1.91
CA SER A 201 -7.66 13.74 -2.49
C SER A 201 -7.71 12.86 -3.72
N ASN A 202 -6.94 13.23 -4.73
CA ASN A 202 -6.75 12.40 -5.91
C ASN A 202 -6.05 11.10 -5.53
N GLY A 203 -6.47 10.03 -6.18
CA GLY A 203 -5.88 8.71 -5.99
C GLY A 203 -5.84 7.91 -7.26
N ILE A 204 -5.23 6.76 -7.15
CA ILE A 204 -5.07 5.80 -8.24
C ILE A 204 -5.35 4.39 -7.75
N VAL A 205 -6.04 3.63 -8.58
CA VAL A 205 -6.09 2.17 -8.48
C VAL A 205 -5.44 1.63 -9.74
N CYS A 206 -4.36 0.89 -9.59
CA CYS A 206 -3.75 0.20 -10.72
C CYS A 206 -3.50 -1.27 -10.40
N MET A 207 -3.68 -2.10 -11.42
CA MET A 207 -3.39 -3.52 -11.36
C MET A 207 -2.52 -3.92 -12.54
N GLY A 208 -1.62 -4.84 -12.29
CA GLY A 208 -0.75 -5.36 -13.34
C GLY A 208 -0.36 -6.82 -13.11
N LYS A 209 -0.12 -7.49 -14.22
CA LYS A 209 0.35 -8.87 -14.26
C LYS A 209 1.85 -8.88 -14.49
N LEU A 210 2.62 -9.49 -13.57
CA LEU A 210 4.07 -9.52 -13.66
C LEU A 210 4.55 -10.21 -14.94
N ILE A 211 5.41 -9.52 -15.68
CA ILE A 211 6.08 -10.03 -16.88
C ILE A 211 7.43 -10.59 -16.41
N LYS A 212 7.51 -11.91 -16.23
CA LYS A 212 8.75 -12.65 -15.94
C LYS A 212 9.05 -13.61 -17.08
#